data_6c207f6f025fdc2664003fe22f174dab
#
_entry.id   6c207f6f025fdc2664003fe22f174dab
#
_cell.length_a   1.000
_cell.length_b   1.000
_cell.length_c   1.000
_cell.angle_alpha   90.00
_cell.angle_beta   90.00
_cell.angle_gamma   90.00
#
_symmetry.space_group_name_H-M   'P 1'
#
loop_
_entity.id
_entity.type
_entity.pdbx_description
1 polymer ?
#
loop_
_entity_poly.entity_id
_entity_poly.type
_entity_poly.pdbx_seq_one_letter_code
_entity_poly.pdbx_strand_id
1 'polypeptide(L)'
;RELEYQKNAFESYGLPWIGSGVNQHTWRTSKIGYDTHFDNMSGYDGTYKSQFDAGLYWNSGSQTPNSIAVPEVSAENSILVPFYLDNGQLMLQPSNTPNGNSEFSAISAKYEVPILFYNHCDYVYREQDSEEAKIKKVDTLVDDYGYNFVQENQLAKMTAAAYNSRVSAKWDNDTLYLSAAAKNEDIPLYDKNYQNSTGVKVIFADGVTVDEFNIDASVAYKKDNCIYTSLDKGVKISKNGENKDINITSVNVPAKISKNDNGATIKFCDGGMMTVEVAGNARTTSKGWETTQQEGKTLFRKYGKAETLKITK
;
A
#
# COMPACT_ATOMS: atom_id res chain seq x y z
N ARG A 1 23.05 -21.71 -3.70
CA ARG A 1 24.33 -21.25 -4.27
C ARG A 1 24.16 -20.02 -5.16
N GLU A 2 23.25 -20.03 -6.16
CA GLU A 2 23.00 -18.83 -7.00
C GLU A 2 22.38 -17.67 -6.20
N LEU A 3 21.37 -17.94 -5.40
CA LEU A 3 20.76 -16.94 -4.53
C LEU A 3 21.75 -16.38 -3.50
N GLU A 4 22.62 -17.19 -2.97
CA GLU A 4 23.67 -16.76 -2.06
C GLU A 4 24.68 -15.83 -2.74
N TYR A 5 25.06 -16.15 -3.98
CA TYR A 5 25.91 -15.27 -4.77
C TYR A 5 25.24 -13.93 -5.07
N GLN A 6 23.98 -13.94 -5.47
CA GLN A 6 23.21 -12.72 -5.71
C GLN A 6 23.06 -11.90 -4.43
N LYS A 7 22.76 -12.54 -3.30
CA LYS A 7 22.66 -11.88 -2.00
C LYS A 7 23.96 -11.15 -1.65
N ASN A 8 25.09 -11.84 -1.76
CA ASN A 8 26.40 -11.24 -1.48
C ASN A 8 26.69 -10.04 -2.40
N ALA A 9 26.28 -10.12 -3.67
CA ALA A 9 26.43 -9.01 -4.61
C ALA A 9 25.57 -7.81 -4.18
N PHE A 10 24.29 -8.01 -3.87
CA PHE A 10 23.40 -6.95 -3.39
C PHE A 10 23.92 -6.29 -2.12
N GLU A 11 24.32 -7.10 -1.14
CA GLU A 11 24.88 -6.60 0.13
C GLU A 11 26.18 -5.81 -0.08
N SER A 12 27.04 -6.21 -1.03
CA SER A 12 28.26 -5.49 -1.35
C SER A 12 28.04 -4.09 -1.92
N TYR A 13 26.86 -3.89 -2.56
CA TYR A 13 26.43 -2.59 -3.07
C TYR A 13 25.51 -1.82 -2.10
N GLY A 14 25.30 -2.34 -0.89
CA GLY A 14 24.39 -1.74 0.10
C GLY A 14 22.92 -1.76 -0.33
N LEU A 15 22.54 -2.68 -1.21
CA LEU A 15 21.17 -2.85 -1.68
C LEU A 15 20.38 -3.78 -0.74
N PRO A 16 19.09 -3.53 -0.50
CA PRO A 16 18.28 -4.39 0.33
C PRO A 16 18.04 -5.76 -0.33
N TRP A 17 18.07 -6.80 0.49
CA TRP A 17 17.79 -8.19 0.09
C TRP A 17 16.64 -8.72 0.92
N ILE A 18 15.40 -8.40 0.56
CA ILE A 18 14.20 -8.76 1.33
C ILE A 18 13.06 -9.35 0.50
N GLY A 19 13.13 -9.23 -0.80
CA GLY A 19 12.09 -9.75 -1.68
C GLY A 19 12.52 -9.81 -3.14
N SER A 20 11.71 -10.43 -3.96
CA SER A 20 11.98 -10.57 -5.39
C SER A 20 10.70 -10.57 -6.22
N GLY A 21 10.82 -10.14 -7.47
CA GLY A 21 9.88 -10.46 -8.53
C GLY A 21 10.25 -11.78 -9.19
N VAL A 22 9.30 -12.70 -9.30
CA VAL A 22 9.46 -13.91 -10.11
C VAL A 22 8.74 -13.68 -11.42
N ASN A 23 9.48 -13.42 -12.49
CA ASN A 23 8.88 -13.35 -13.81
C ASN A 23 8.48 -14.75 -14.31
N GLN A 24 7.68 -14.80 -15.35
CA GLN A 24 7.16 -16.04 -15.95
C GLN A 24 8.22 -17.09 -16.31
N HIS A 25 9.48 -16.70 -16.42
CA HIS A 25 10.55 -17.57 -16.87
C HIS A 25 11.35 -18.19 -15.71
N THR A 26 11.38 -17.55 -14.56
CA THR A 26 12.26 -17.97 -13.46
C THR A 26 11.86 -19.31 -12.87
N TRP A 27 10.59 -19.57 -12.67
CA TRP A 27 10.11 -20.84 -12.10
C TRP A 27 9.90 -21.94 -13.15
N ARG A 28 9.91 -21.59 -14.43
CA ARG A 28 9.94 -22.59 -15.53
C ARG A 28 11.24 -23.38 -15.60
N THR A 29 12.29 -22.88 -15.01
CA THR A 29 13.59 -23.55 -14.92
C THR A 29 13.71 -24.43 -13.68
N SER A 30 12.70 -24.50 -12.83
CA SER A 30 12.71 -25.37 -11.67
C SER A 30 12.76 -26.84 -12.08
N LYS A 31 13.34 -27.68 -11.23
CA LYS A 31 13.45 -29.13 -11.45
C LYS A 31 12.11 -29.83 -11.70
N ILE A 32 11.02 -29.23 -11.26
CA ILE A 32 9.67 -29.80 -11.35
C ILE A 32 9.06 -29.58 -12.73
N GLY A 33 9.70 -28.75 -13.51
CA GLY A 33 9.44 -28.67 -14.92
C GLY A 33 8.42 -27.62 -15.34
N TYR A 34 8.55 -27.26 -16.58
CA TYR A 34 7.75 -26.27 -17.25
C TYR A 34 6.26 -26.58 -17.25
N ASP A 35 5.93 -27.87 -17.42
CA ASP A 35 4.55 -28.31 -17.61
C ASP A 35 3.70 -28.27 -16.34
N THR A 36 4.35 -28.12 -15.18
CA THR A 36 3.65 -28.13 -13.89
C THR A 36 3.35 -26.74 -13.35
N HIS A 37 3.84 -25.71 -13.99
CA HIS A 37 3.80 -24.37 -13.44
C HIS A 37 2.41 -23.74 -13.37
N PHE A 38 1.47 -24.22 -14.15
CA PHE A 38 0.08 -23.75 -14.11
C PHE A 38 -0.82 -24.67 -13.30
N ASP A 39 -0.52 -25.97 -13.31
CA ASP A 39 -1.43 -26.99 -12.83
C ASP A 39 -1.00 -27.61 -11.50
N ASN A 40 0.24 -27.38 -11.09
CA ASN A 40 0.82 -27.99 -9.89
C ASN A 40 1.67 -27.01 -9.09
N MET A 41 1.14 -26.58 -7.96
CA MET A 41 1.79 -25.66 -7.04
C MET A 41 3.06 -26.23 -6.38
N SER A 42 3.28 -27.51 -6.40
CA SER A 42 4.46 -28.13 -5.77
C SER A 42 5.78 -27.66 -6.36
N GLY A 43 5.78 -27.26 -7.64
CA GLY A 43 6.93 -26.63 -8.28
C GLY A 43 7.26 -25.24 -7.76
N TYR A 44 6.25 -24.53 -7.37
CA TYR A 44 6.41 -23.20 -6.78
C TYR A 44 6.92 -23.28 -5.35
N ASP A 45 6.40 -24.21 -4.56
CA ASP A 45 6.78 -24.37 -3.16
C ASP A 45 8.29 -24.53 -3.00
N GLY A 46 8.92 -25.33 -3.85
CA GLY A 46 10.37 -25.51 -3.83
C GLY A 46 11.15 -24.24 -4.15
N THR A 47 10.67 -23.43 -5.11
CA THR A 47 11.30 -22.16 -5.49
C THR A 47 11.09 -21.12 -4.39
N TYR A 48 9.87 -20.93 -3.93
CA TYR A 48 9.56 -19.96 -2.89
C TYR A 48 10.20 -20.29 -1.56
N LYS A 49 10.24 -21.58 -1.19
CA LYS A 49 10.98 -22.02 -0.01
C LYS A 49 12.47 -21.67 -0.10
N SER A 50 13.10 -21.93 -1.24
CA SER A 50 14.52 -21.61 -1.43
C SER A 50 14.79 -20.11 -1.35
N GLN A 51 13.87 -19.29 -1.86
CA GLN A 51 13.95 -17.84 -1.77
C GLN A 51 13.78 -17.37 -0.32
N PHE A 52 12.80 -17.91 0.39
CA PHE A 52 12.56 -17.60 1.80
C PHE A 52 13.76 -17.95 2.67
N ASP A 53 14.32 -19.17 2.50
CA ASP A 53 15.52 -19.62 3.21
C ASP A 53 16.74 -18.72 2.90
N ALA A 54 16.78 -18.09 1.73
CA ALA A 54 17.80 -17.11 1.36
C ALA A 54 17.52 -15.67 1.86
N GLY A 55 16.42 -15.44 2.56
CA GLY A 55 16.04 -14.15 3.12
C GLY A 55 15.19 -13.27 2.19
N LEU A 56 14.53 -13.84 1.20
CA LEU A 56 13.56 -13.16 0.34
C LEU A 56 12.14 -13.41 0.88
N TYR A 57 11.65 -12.49 1.70
CA TYR A 57 10.44 -12.67 2.50
C TYR A 57 9.14 -12.26 1.80
N TRP A 58 9.23 -11.64 0.64
CA TRP A 58 8.10 -11.37 -0.23
C TRP A 58 8.45 -11.67 -1.69
N ASN A 59 7.41 -11.92 -2.48
CA ASN A 59 7.53 -12.21 -3.90
C ASN A 59 6.38 -11.58 -4.68
N SER A 60 6.67 -11.04 -5.85
CA SER A 60 5.68 -10.55 -6.81
C SER A 60 5.50 -11.54 -7.95
N GLY A 61 4.94 -12.70 -7.64
CA GLY A 61 4.64 -13.73 -8.63
C GLY A 61 3.37 -13.43 -9.43
N SER A 62 3.38 -13.70 -10.71
CA SER A 62 2.26 -13.37 -11.60
C SER A 62 1.13 -14.39 -11.62
N GLN A 63 1.22 -15.50 -10.91
CA GLN A 63 0.24 -16.58 -11.02
C GLN A 63 0.12 -17.34 -9.71
N THR A 64 -0.94 -17.08 -9.01
CA THR A 64 -1.30 -17.81 -7.81
C THR A 64 -2.82 -17.90 -7.69
N PRO A 65 -3.32 -18.92 -7.01
CA PRO A 65 -4.74 -19.22 -6.97
C PRO A 65 -5.55 -18.33 -6.02
N ASN A 66 -4.93 -17.42 -5.27
CA ASN A 66 -5.67 -16.61 -4.32
C ASN A 66 -6.32 -15.42 -5.00
N SER A 67 -7.57 -15.62 -5.31
CA SER A 67 -8.44 -14.62 -5.89
C SER A 67 -9.70 -14.49 -5.05
N ILE A 68 -10.25 -13.29 -5.03
CA ILE A 68 -11.60 -13.07 -4.52
C ILE A 68 -12.58 -13.04 -5.68
N ALA A 69 -13.63 -13.84 -5.58
CA ALA A 69 -14.76 -13.76 -6.50
C ALA A 69 -15.56 -12.50 -6.18
N VAL A 70 -15.78 -11.67 -7.17
CA VAL A 70 -16.62 -10.48 -7.08
C VAL A 70 -17.71 -10.56 -8.16
N PRO A 71 -18.89 -9.98 -7.94
CA PRO A 71 -20.04 -10.13 -8.86
C PRO A 71 -19.76 -9.62 -10.28
N GLU A 72 -18.87 -8.65 -10.42
CA GLU A 72 -18.55 -8.02 -11.70
C GLU A 72 -17.56 -8.80 -12.55
N VAL A 73 -16.92 -9.82 -12.00
CA VAL A 73 -15.84 -10.55 -12.67
C VAL A 73 -16.20 -12.03 -12.72
N SER A 74 -16.01 -12.67 -13.87
CA SER A 74 -16.17 -14.12 -13.98
C SER A 74 -15.15 -14.86 -13.10
N ALA A 75 -15.45 -16.09 -12.73
CA ALA A 75 -14.53 -16.91 -11.92
C ALA A 75 -13.13 -17.07 -12.55
N GLU A 76 -13.04 -16.95 -13.87
CA GLU A 76 -11.78 -17.01 -14.60
C GLU A 76 -10.93 -15.72 -14.50
N ASN A 77 -11.55 -14.60 -14.09
CA ASN A 77 -10.96 -13.27 -14.03
C ASN A 77 -11.12 -12.63 -12.65
N SER A 78 -11.02 -13.41 -11.59
CA SER A 78 -11.17 -12.93 -10.22
C SER A 78 -10.05 -11.95 -9.82
N ILE A 79 -10.35 -11.06 -8.85
CA ILE A 79 -9.37 -10.10 -8.33
C ILE A 79 -8.33 -10.85 -7.50
N LEU A 80 -7.05 -10.64 -7.82
CA LEU A 80 -5.93 -11.20 -7.08
C LEU A 80 -5.64 -10.35 -5.84
N VAL A 81 -5.39 -11.00 -4.71
CA VAL A 81 -5.09 -10.36 -3.43
C VAL A 81 -3.79 -10.87 -2.84
N PRO A 82 -3.02 -10.04 -2.11
CA PRO A 82 -1.84 -10.50 -1.39
C PRO A 82 -2.19 -11.58 -0.36
N PHE A 83 -1.29 -12.54 -0.14
CA PHE A 83 -1.46 -13.60 0.84
C PHE A 83 -0.12 -14.17 1.32
N TYR A 84 -0.12 -14.94 2.43
CA TYR A 84 1.05 -15.67 2.89
C TYR A 84 1.03 -17.12 2.38
N LEU A 85 2.20 -17.59 1.93
CA LEU A 85 2.45 -19.01 1.68
C LEU A 85 2.64 -19.75 3.01
N ASP A 86 2.55 -21.08 2.96
CA ASP A 86 2.73 -21.96 4.14
C ASP A 86 4.10 -21.78 4.81
N ASN A 87 5.13 -21.40 4.05
CA ASN A 87 6.45 -21.07 4.59
C ASN A 87 6.53 -19.68 5.24
N GLY A 88 5.48 -18.88 5.21
CA GLY A 88 5.44 -17.52 5.75
C GLY A 88 5.92 -16.43 4.78
N GLN A 89 6.23 -16.74 3.53
CA GLN A 89 6.57 -15.76 2.50
C GLN A 89 5.31 -15.05 2.03
N LEU A 90 5.37 -13.70 1.96
CA LEU A 90 4.28 -12.89 1.43
C LEU A 90 4.29 -12.89 -0.10
N MET A 91 3.15 -13.19 -0.68
CA MET A 91 2.92 -13.07 -2.11
C MET A 91 2.15 -11.79 -2.42
N LEU A 92 2.78 -10.91 -3.20
CA LEU A 92 2.13 -9.74 -3.78
C LEU A 92 1.56 -10.12 -5.15
N GLN A 93 0.25 -9.98 -5.33
CA GLN A 93 -0.41 -10.39 -6.56
C GLN A 93 -0.58 -9.20 -7.49
N PRO A 94 -0.15 -9.28 -8.75
CA PRO A 94 -0.50 -8.28 -9.73
C PRO A 94 -2.01 -8.36 -10.02
N SER A 95 -2.72 -7.33 -9.64
CA SER A 95 -4.15 -7.17 -9.96
C SER A 95 -4.36 -6.70 -11.41
N ASN A 96 -3.26 -6.36 -12.12
CA ASN A 96 -3.30 -5.89 -13.50
C ASN A 96 -2.11 -6.42 -14.29
N THR A 97 -2.35 -6.78 -15.54
CA THR A 97 -1.29 -7.00 -16.50
C THR A 97 -0.74 -5.65 -17.00
N PRO A 98 0.49 -5.60 -17.55
CA PRO A 98 1.11 -4.39 -18.08
C PRO A 98 0.26 -3.64 -19.11
N ASN A 99 -0.61 -4.34 -19.79
CA ASN A 99 -1.51 -3.79 -20.81
C ASN A 99 -2.80 -3.20 -20.21
N GLY A 100 -2.87 -3.14 -18.88
CA GLY A 100 -3.89 -2.43 -18.10
C GLY A 100 -5.29 -2.66 -18.61
N ASN A 101 -5.97 -3.67 -18.13
CA ASN A 101 -7.41 -3.70 -18.28
C ASN A 101 -7.99 -2.65 -17.33
N SER A 102 -8.49 -1.54 -17.87
CA SER A 102 -9.09 -0.46 -17.09
C SER A 102 -10.26 -0.94 -16.22
N GLU A 103 -10.94 -1.98 -16.67
CA GLU A 103 -12.03 -2.63 -15.93
C GLU A 103 -11.51 -3.27 -14.62
N PHE A 104 -10.38 -3.98 -14.65
CA PHE A 104 -9.77 -4.54 -13.45
C PHE A 104 -9.28 -3.47 -12.47
N SER A 105 -8.78 -2.35 -12.98
CA SER A 105 -8.36 -1.23 -12.14
C SER A 105 -9.56 -0.61 -11.41
N ALA A 106 -10.67 -0.40 -12.11
CA ALA A 106 -11.90 0.11 -11.53
C ALA A 106 -12.47 -0.83 -10.46
N ILE A 107 -12.50 -2.12 -10.74
CA ILE A 107 -13.00 -3.15 -9.81
C ILE A 107 -12.06 -3.25 -8.59
N SER A 108 -10.73 -3.26 -8.79
CA SER A 108 -9.77 -3.28 -7.70
C SER A 108 -9.92 -2.05 -6.80
N ALA A 109 -10.14 -0.87 -7.38
CA ALA A 109 -10.39 0.36 -6.63
C ALA A 109 -11.69 0.30 -5.84
N LYS A 110 -12.77 -0.25 -6.43
CA LYS A 110 -14.06 -0.44 -5.74
C LYS A 110 -13.92 -1.32 -4.50
N TYR A 111 -13.12 -2.37 -4.58
CA TYR A 111 -12.87 -3.30 -3.47
C TYR A 111 -11.64 -2.92 -2.62
N GLU A 112 -11.02 -1.76 -2.91
CA GLU A 112 -9.88 -1.21 -2.14
C GLU A 112 -8.68 -2.17 -2.10
N VAL A 113 -8.48 -2.93 -3.18
CA VAL A 113 -7.37 -3.88 -3.31
C VAL A 113 -6.15 -3.16 -3.89
N PRO A 114 -4.95 -3.34 -3.33
CA PRO A 114 -3.74 -2.79 -3.90
C PRO A 114 -3.47 -3.35 -5.30
N ILE A 115 -3.01 -2.49 -6.19
CA ILE A 115 -2.61 -2.87 -7.56
C ILE A 115 -1.10 -2.92 -7.62
N LEU A 116 -0.55 -4.08 -7.99
CA LEU A 116 0.83 -4.19 -8.41
C LEU A 116 0.90 -3.92 -9.90
N PHE A 117 1.45 -2.75 -10.24
CA PHE A 117 1.60 -2.30 -11.62
C PHE A 117 3.05 -2.48 -12.06
N TYR A 118 3.27 -3.14 -13.19
CA TYR A 118 4.57 -3.24 -13.81
C TYR A 118 4.50 -2.94 -15.31
N ASN A 119 5.59 -2.47 -15.87
CA ASN A 119 5.69 -2.17 -17.27
C ASN A 119 7.08 -2.53 -17.80
N HIS A 120 7.12 -2.95 -19.05
CA HIS A 120 8.35 -3.14 -19.76
C HIS A 120 8.78 -1.82 -20.44
N CYS A 121 9.86 -1.22 -19.94
CA CYS A 121 10.37 0.03 -20.52
C CYS A 121 10.82 -0.13 -21.98
N ASP A 122 11.24 -1.34 -22.39
CA ASP A 122 11.62 -1.66 -23.76
C ASP A 122 10.43 -1.72 -24.74
N TYR A 123 9.19 -1.84 -24.25
CA TYR A 123 8.01 -1.82 -25.12
C TYR A 123 7.75 -0.46 -25.78
N VAL A 124 8.27 0.61 -25.20
CA VAL A 124 8.26 1.94 -25.83
C VAL A 124 8.99 1.88 -27.16
N TYR A 125 10.14 1.22 -27.21
CA TYR A 125 10.96 1.09 -28.43
C TYR A 125 10.40 0.07 -29.43
N ARG A 126 9.47 -0.77 -28.99
CA ARG A 126 8.82 -1.78 -29.87
C ARG A 126 7.48 -1.30 -30.40
N GLU A 127 7.14 -0.03 -30.23
CA GLU A 127 5.88 0.59 -30.68
C GLU A 127 4.59 -0.09 -30.17
N GLN A 128 4.69 -0.92 -29.14
CA GLN A 128 3.52 -1.60 -28.60
C GLN A 128 2.64 -0.68 -27.75
N ASP A 129 3.24 0.33 -27.12
CA ASP A 129 2.54 1.38 -26.37
C ASP A 129 3.28 2.71 -26.48
N SER A 130 2.58 3.80 -26.78
CA SER A 130 3.18 5.12 -26.74
C SER A 130 3.45 5.56 -25.30
N GLU A 131 4.41 6.46 -25.11
CA GLU A 131 4.68 7.08 -23.81
C GLU A 131 3.43 7.76 -23.25
N GLU A 132 2.66 8.44 -24.08
CA GLU A 132 1.42 9.11 -23.72
C GLU A 132 0.36 8.11 -23.22
N ALA A 133 0.23 6.94 -23.84
CA ALA A 133 -0.69 5.90 -23.39
C ALA A 133 -0.30 5.36 -22.01
N LYS A 134 0.99 5.24 -21.70
CA LYS A 134 1.50 4.81 -20.39
C LYS A 134 1.25 5.86 -19.33
N ILE A 135 1.54 7.12 -19.62
CA ILE A 135 1.26 8.25 -18.71
C ILE A 135 -0.24 8.29 -18.41
N LYS A 136 -1.09 8.19 -19.43
CA LYS A 136 -2.54 8.18 -19.24
C LYS A 136 -3.03 7.03 -18.32
N LYS A 137 -2.43 5.85 -18.40
CA LYS A 137 -2.77 4.74 -17.49
C LYS A 137 -2.42 5.08 -16.04
N VAL A 138 -1.27 5.69 -15.81
CA VAL A 138 -0.83 6.15 -14.48
C VAL A 138 -1.76 7.24 -13.96
N ASP A 139 -2.06 8.23 -14.78
CA ASP A 139 -2.96 9.34 -14.41
C ASP A 139 -4.36 8.80 -14.05
N THR A 140 -4.88 7.85 -14.82
CA THR A 140 -6.17 7.19 -14.50
C THR A 140 -6.14 6.53 -13.11
N LEU A 141 -5.06 5.83 -12.75
CA LEU A 141 -4.96 5.22 -11.42
C LEU A 141 -4.95 6.26 -10.29
N VAL A 142 -4.28 7.38 -10.50
CA VAL A 142 -4.16 8.44 -9.49
C VAL A 142 -5.40 9.31 -9.45
N ASP A 143 -5.82 9.85 -10.60
CA ASP A 143 -6.83 10.91 -10.68
C ASP A 143 -8.25 10.34 -10.63
N ASP A 144 -8.52 9.23 -11.33
CA ASP A 144 -9.85 8.64 -11.39
C ASP A 144 -10.12 7.69 -10.21
N TYR A 145 -9.10 6.93 -9.76
CA TYR A 145 -9.28 5.91 -8.74
C TYR A 145 -8.62 6.23 -7.39
N GLY A 146 -7.85 7.32 -7.30
CA GLY A 146 -7.27 7.79 -6.05
C GLY A 146 -6.13 6.93 -5.49
N TYR A 147 -5.45 6.13 -6.32
CA TYR A 147 -4.30 5.35 -5.87
C TYR A 147 -3.09 6.24 -5.60
N ASN A 148 -2.35 5.89 -4.56
CA ASN A 148 -1.03 6.44 -4.28
C ASN A 148 0.05 5.41 -4.64
N PHE A 149 1.16 5.88 -5.22
CA PHE A 149 2.30 5.02 -5.54
C PHE A 149 3.18 4.77 -4.33
N VAL A 150 3.58 3.51 -4.19
CA VAL A 150 4.61 3.06 -3.24
C VAL A 150 5.53 2.07 -3.94
N GLN A 151 6.71 1.85 -3.38
CA GLN A 151 7.61 0.80 -3.89
C GLN A 151 7.09 -0.59 -3.48
N GLU A 152 7.43 -1.64 -4.22
CA GLU A 152 7.01 -3.01 -3.90
C GLU A 152 7.40 -3.46 -2.49
N ASN A 153 8.62 -3.17 -2.05
CA ASN A 153 9.07 -3.47 -0.69
C ASN A 153 8.26 -2.72 0.38
N GLN A 154 7.80 -1.51 0.08
CA GLN A 154 6.91 -0.76 0.96
C GLN A 154 5.52 -1.39 0.99
N LEU A 155 4.99 -1.76 -0.17
CA LEU A 155 3.71 -2.47 -0.27
C LEU A 155 3.76 -3.80 0.50
N ALA A 156 4.86 -4.55 0.40
CA ALA A 156 5.07 -5.78 1.15
C ALA A 156 5.00 -5.56 2.67
N LYS A 157 5.70 -4.54 3.18
CA LYS A 157 5.66 -4.19 4.61
C LYS A 157 4.28 -3.69 5.05
N MET A 158 3.59 -2.88 4.24
CA MET A 158 2.22 -2.43 4.52
C MET A 158 1.26 -3.61 4.60
N THR A 159 1.34 -4.52 3.64
CA THR A 159 0.50 -5.71 3.60
C THR A 159 0.77 -6.61 4.80
N ALA A 160 2.04 -6.86 5.12
CA ALA A 160 2.42 -7.64 6.29
C ALA A 160 1.91 -6.99 7.59
N ALA A 161 2.03 -5.66 7.73
CA ALA A 161 1.51 -4.92 8.88
C ALA A 161 -0.01 -5.03 9.00
N ALA A 162 -0.76 -4.94 7.89
CA ALA A 162 -2.20 -5.11 7.90
C ALA A 162 -2.61 -6.51 8.38
N TYR A 163 -2.02 -7.57 7.83
CA TYR A 163 -2.27 -8.96 8.25
C TYR A 163 -1.86 -9.20 9.71
N ASN A 164 -0.79 -8.56 10.17
CA ASN A 164 -0.25 -8.72 11.51
C ASN A 164 -0.95 -7.84 12.57
N SER A 165 -1.92 -7.05 12.18
CA SER A 165 -2.61 -6.15 13.09
C SER A 165 -3.77 -6.83 13.83
N ARG A 166 -3.85 -6.57 15.12
CA ARG A 166 -5.03 -6.78 15.95
C ARG A 166 -5.64 -5.43 16.27
N VAL A 167 -6.80 -5.16 15.72
CA VAL A 167 -7.56 -3.93 16.00
C VAL A 167 -8.45 -4.14 17.21
N SER A 168 -8.47 -3.17 18.10
CA SER A 168 -9.37 -3.10 19.26
C SER A 168 -10.28 -1.89 19.12
N ALA A 169 -11.56 -2.09 19.38
CA ALA A 169 -12.58 -1.06 19.36
C ALA A 169 -13.35 -1.07 20.69
N LYS A 170 -13.53 0.11 21.30
CA LYS A 170 -14.28 0.29 22.53
C LYS A 170 -15.15 1.52 22.43
N TRP A 171 -16.44 1.35 22.69
CA TRP A 171 -17.36 2.46 22.91
C TRP A 171 -17.35 2.88 24.39
N ASP A 172 -17.26 4.19 24.61
CA ASP A 172 -17.41 4.80 25.93
C ASP A 172 -18.25 6.09 25.76
N ASN A 173 -19.45 6.05 26.25
CA ASN A 173 -20.48 7.06 25.96
C ASN A 173 -20.67 7.25 24.45
N ASP A 174 -20.47 8.48 23.94
CA ASP A 174 -20.62 8.84 22.50
C ASP A 174 -19.29 8.80 21.73
N THR A 175 -18.27 8.14 22.29
CA THR A 175 -16.93 8.09 21.70
C THR A 175 -16.50 6.66 21.41
N LEU A 176 -16.11 6.41 20.16
CA LEU A 176 -15.44 5.18 19.74
C LEU A 176 -13.93 5.37 19.83
N TYR A 177 -13.28 4.53 20.61
CA TYR A 177 -11.84 4.44 20.74
C TYR A 177 -11.32 3.28 19.90
N LEU A 178 -10.36 3.55 19.04
CA LEU A 178 -9.71 2.54 18.19
C LEU A 178 -8.21 2.49 18.45
N SER A 179 -7.65 1.30 18.46
CA SER A 179 -6.20 1.08 18.55
C SER A 179 -5.79 -0.17 17.80
N ALA A 180 -4.51 -0.26 17.41
CA ALA A 180 -3.94 -1.45 16.82
C ALA A 180 -2.68 -1.89 17.58
N ALA A 181 -2.45 -3.21 17.60
CA ALA A 181 -1.22 -3.81 18.09
C ALA A 181 -0.78 -4.92 17.12
N ALA A 182 0.51 -5.21 17.07
CA ALA A 182 1.02 -6.37 16.34
C ALA A 182 0.52 -7.66 16.99
N LYS A 183 0.18 -8.66 16.17
CA LYS A 183 -0.09 -10.04 16.63
C LYS A 183 1.22 -10.76 16.98
N ASN A 184 2.26 -10.51 16.18
CA ASN A 184 3.58 -11.11 16.33
C ASN A 184 4.65 -10.14 15.81
N GLU A 185 5.65 -9.81 16.61
CA GLU A 185 6.76 -8.94 16.21
C GLU A 185 7.94 -9.71 15.58
N ASP A 186 7.87 -11.04 15.59
CA ASP A 186 8.94 -11.92 15.08
C ASP A 186 8.73 -12.32 13.61
N ILE A 187 7.74 -11.77 12.91
CA ILE A 187 7.58 -12.05 11.48
C ILE A 187 8.69 -11.38 10.66
N PRO A 188 9.20 -12.01 9.59
CA PRO A 188 10.33 -11.49 8.82
C PRO A 188 10.15 -10.09 8.22
N LEU A 189 8.90 -9.71 7.89
CA LEU A 189 8.56 -8.41 7.33
C LEU A 189 8.10 -7.39 8.38
N TYR A 190 8.22 -7.72 9.69
CA TYR A 190 7.85 -6.79 10.73
C TYR A 190 8.70 -5.53 10.66
N ASP A 191 8.02 -4.41 10.59
CA ASP A 191 8.61 -3.08 10.68
C ASP A 191 7.69 -2.22 11.56
N LYS A 192 8.21 -1.77 12.70
CA LYS A 192 7.44 -1.02 13.69
C LYS A 192 6.81 0.26 13.14
N ASN A 193 7.47 0.92 12.19
CA ASN A 193 6.92 2.14 11.60
C ASN A 193 5.71 1.82 10.71
N TYR A 194 5.79 0.75 9.92
CA TYR A 194 4.68 0.28 9.09
C TYR A 194 3.54 -0.24 9.96
N GLN A 195 3.85 -1.02 11.00
CA GLN A 195 2.86 -1.53 11.94
C GLN A 195 2.10 -0.40 12.65
N ASN A 196 2.79 0.63 13.09
CA ASN A 196 2.19 1.77 13.74
C ASN A 196 1.38 2.67 12.79
N SER A 197 1.63 2.59 11.49
CA SER A 197 0.89 3.34 10.47
C SER A 197 -0.29 2.55 9.88
N THR A 198 -0.64 1.41 10.46
CA THR A 198 -1.82 0.63 10.03
C THR A 198 -3.08 1.49 10.13
N GLY A 199 -3.88 1.46 9.07
CA GLY A 199 -5.17 2.14 9.00
C GLY A 199 -6.34 1.16 9.07
N VAL A 200 -7.52 1.70 9.33
CA VAL A 200 -8.79 0.97 9.30
C VAL A 200 -9.87 1.77 8.59
N LYS A 201 -10.80 1.04 8.01
CA LYS A 201 -12.08 1.55 7.54
C LYS A 201 -13.15 1.28 8.58
N VAL A 202 -13.81 2.31 9.08
CA VAL A 202 -14.94 2.22 10.00
C VAL A 202 -16.21 2.38 9.18
N ILE A 203 -17.04 1.35 9.16
CA ILE A 203 -18.32 1.31 8.46
C ILE A 203 -19.42 1.51 9.50
N PHE A 204 -20.30 2.45 9.27
CA PHE A 204 -21.42 2.71 10.15
C PHE A 204 -22.68 1.96 9.70
N ALA A 205 -23.54 1.64 10.67
CA ALA A 205 -24.83 1.05 10.37
C ALA A 205 -25.74 2.01 9.58
N ASP A 206 -26.72 1.46 8.90
CA ASP A 206 -27.71 2.23 8.16
C ASP A 206 -28.37 3.30 9.05
N GLY A 207 -28.56 4.49 8.47
CA GLY A 207 -29.16 5.63 9.18
C GLY A 207 -28.21 6.44 10.04
N VAL A 208 -26.94 6.07 10.13
CA VAL A 208 -25.90 6.89 10.80
C VAL A 208 -25.17 7.73 9.76
N THR A 209 -25.08 9.04 9.98
CA THR A 209 -24.40 9.96 9.09
C THR A 209 -22.98 10.24 9.57
N VAL A 210 -21.99 9.93 8.76
CA VAL A 210 -20.56 10.07 9.11
C VAL A 210 -20.17 11.52 9.35
N ASP A 211 -20.85 12.48 8.72
CA ASP A 211 -20.54 13.91 8.85
C ASP A 211 -20.76 14.45 10.27
N GLU A 212 -21.59 13.76 11.06
CA GLU A 212 -21.83 14.13 12.47
C GLU A 212 -20.65 13.82 13.40
N PHE A 213 -19.65 13.08 12.93
CA PHE A 213 -18.54 12.65 13.77
C PHE A 213 -17.28 13.48 13.56
N ASN A 214 -16.61 13.79 14.65
CA ASN A 214 -15.27 14.32 14.70
C ASN A 214 -14.27 13.21 14.88
N ILE A 215 -13.08 13.33 14.27
CA ILE A 215 -12.05 12.31 14.26
C ILE A 215 -10.76 12.91 14.80
N ASP A 216 -10.32 12.47 15.98
CA ASP A 216 -9.00 12.77 16.52
C ASP A 216 -8.04 11.64 16.11
N ALA A 217 -7.34 11.84 15.01
CA ALA A 217 -6.37 10.94 14.41
C ALA A 217 -5.25 11.72 13.72
N SER A 218 -4.12 11.07 13.46
CA SER A 218 -3.04 11.68 12.69
C SER A 218 -3.43 11.89 11.22
N VAL A 219 -4.05 10.87 10.62
CA VAL A 219 -4.57 10.88 9.25
C VAL A 219 -5.99 10.33 9.27
N ALA A 220 -6.92 11.05 8.69
CA ALA A 220 -8.29 10.57 8.54
C ALA A 220 -9.03 11.28 7.41
N TYR A 221 -9.93 10.57 6.74
CA TYR A 221 -10.89 11.15 5.81
C TYR A 221 -12.22 10.40 5.84
N LYS A 222 -13.26 11.05 5.33
CA LYS A 222 -14.61 10.53 5.21
C LYS A 222 -14.93 10.31 3.75
N LYS A 223 -15.47 9.15 3.41
CA LYS A 223 -15.90 8.80 2.05
C LYS A 223 -16.97 7.70 2.12
N ASP A 224 -18.00 7.81 1.28
CA ASP A 224 -19.04 6.78 1.11
C ASP A 224 -19.66 6.31 2.43
N ASN A 225 -19.98 7.24 3.32
CA ASN A 225 -20.46 7.00 4.68
C ASN A 225 -19.54 6.13 5.54
N CYS A 226 -18.23 6.16 5.28
CA CYS A 226 -17.20 5.48 6.05
C CYS A 226 -16.16 6.49 6.56
N ILE A 227 -15.46 6.10 7.63
CA ILE A 227 -14.27 6.80 8.12
C ILE A 227 -13.05 5.92 7.86
N TYR A 228 -12.07 6.49 7.19
CA TYR A 228 -10.75 5.89 7.02
C TYR A 228 -9.76 6.62 7.92
N THR A 229 -9.02 5.88 8.74
CA THR A 229 -8.14 6.51 9.73
C THR A 229 -6.91 5.66 10.04
N SER A 230 -5.76 6.33 10.26
CA SER A 230 -4.57 5.67 10.81
C SER A 230 -4.75 5.41 12.31
N LEU A 231 -4.10 4.35 12.82
CA LEU A 231 -4.16 3.96 14.23
C LEU A 231 -2.85 4.20 15.00
N ASP A 232 -1.98 5.06 14.49
CA ASP A 232 -0.61 5.28 14.97
C ASP A 232 -0.51 5.78 16.41
N LYS A 233 -1.51 6.51 16.90
CA LYS A 233 -1.56 7.04 18.28
C LYS A 233 -2.84 6.70 19.04
N GLY A 234 -3.61 5.76 18.50
CA GLY A 234 -5.00 5.58 18.92
C GLY A 234 -5.91 6.67 18.36
N VAL A 235 -7.15 6.33 18.13
CA VAL A 235 -8.13 7.19 17.47
C VAL A 235 -9.35 7.36 18.32
N LYS A 236 -9.90 8.57 18.34
CA LYS A 236 -11.20 8.87 18.93
C LYS A 236 -12.14 9.38 17.87
N ILE A 237 -13.30 8.78 17.76
CA ILE A 237 -14.39 9.20 16.88
C ILE A 237 -15.59 9.52 17.76
N SER A 238 -16.05 10.78 17.76
CA SER A 238 -17.11 11.25 18.61
C SER A 238 -18.07 12.19 17.90
N LYS A 239 -19.34 12.22 18.32
CA LYS A 239 -20.34 13.17 17.81
C LYS A 239 -20.08 14.60 18.28
N ASN A 240 -19.45 14.76 19.44
CA ASN A 240 -19.20 16.04 20.08
C ASN A 240 -17.73 16.40 20.02
N GLY A 241 -17.43 17.66 19.71
CA GLY A 241 -16.08 18.20 19.66
C GLY A 241 -15.78 18.87 18.34
N GLU A 242 -14.85 19.79 18.33
CA GLU A 242 -14.31 20.41 17.13
C GLU A 242 -12.86 19.97 16.99
N ASN A 243 -12.51 19.43 15.83
CA ASN A 243 -11.12 19.23 15.48
C ASN A 243 -10.62 20.51 14.79
N LYS A 244 -9.81 21.32 15.50
CA LYS A 244 -9.22 22.56 14.99
C LYS A 244 -7.91 22.33 14.25
N ASP A 245 -7.34 21.16 14.39
CA ASP A 245 -6.09 20.80 13.74
C ASP A 245 -6.21 20.78 12.22
N ILE A 246 -5.07 20.90 11.55
CA ILE A 246 -5.00 20.66 10.13
C ILE A 246 -5.44 19.22 9.80
N ASN A 247 -6.33 19.06 8.83
CA ASN A 247 -6.84 17.75 8.45
C ASN A 247 -5.96 17.13 7.36
N ILE A 248 -5.11 16.18 7.75
CA ILE A 248 -4.32 15.35 6.83
C ILE A 248 -5.19 14.16 6.42
N THR A 249 -5.49 14.07 5.14
CA THR A 249 -6.40 13.05 4.58
C THR A 249 -5.67 11.82 4.07
N SER A 250 -4.41 11.97 3.63
CA SER A 250 -3.59 10.85 3.16
C SER A 250 -2.11 11.07 3.39
N VAL A 251 -1.41 9.98 3.69
CA VAL A 251 0.07 9.88 3.69
C VAL A 251 0.40 8.49 3.17
N ASN A 252 1.20 8.40 2.11
CA ASN A 252 1.43 7.12 1.40
C ASN A 252 2.52 6.23 1.98
N VAL A 253 3.42 6.76 2.80
CA VAL A 253 4.46 5.97 3.49
C VAL A 253 4.48 6.31 4.98
N PRO A 254 4.94 5.41 5.86
CA PRO A 254 4.92 5.63 7.30
C PRO A 254 5.57 6.93 7.72
N ALA A 255 4.90 7.68 8.58
CA ALA A 255 5.38 8.94 9.11
C ALA A 255 4.97 9.16 10.56
N LYS A 256 5.80 9.89 11.31
CA LYS A 256 5.44 10.43 12.62
C LYS A 256 4.85 11.82 12.42
N ILE A 257 3.61 12.01 12.83
CA ILE A 257 2.83 13.22 12.58
C ILE A 257 2.54 13.94 13.89
N SER A 258 2.87 15.22 13.93
CA SER A 258 2.50 16.14 15.02
C SER A 258 1.70 17.29 14.44
N LYS A 259 0.49 17.52 14.95
CA LYS A 259 -0.44 18.56 14.49
C LYS A 259 -0.68 19.60 15.58
N ASN A 260 -1.01 20.80 15.16
CA ASN A 260 -1.55 21.88 15.98
C ASN A 260 -2.50 22.76 15.16
N ASP A 261 -3.10 23.75 15.78
CA ASP A 261 -4.07 24.65 15.15
C ASP A 261 -3.54 25.36 13.90
N ASN A 262 -2.22 25.56 13.79
CA ASN A 262 -1.58 26.33 12.72
C ASN A 262 -0.97 25.47 11.61
N GLY A 263 -0.83 24.15 11.82
CA GLY A 263 -0.21 23.29 10.83
C GLY A 263 0.21 21.92 11.34
N ALA A 264 1.13 21.29 10.63
CA ALA A 264 1.68 19.98 11.01
C ALA A 264 3.15 19.82 10.65
N THR A 265 3.80 18.94 11.40
CA THR A 265 5.13 18.42 11.07
C THR A 265 5.01 16.92 10.81
N ILE A 266 5.41 16.50 9.64
CA ILE A 266 5.33 15.11 9.16
C ILE A 266 6.76 14.64 8.93
N LYS A 267 7.23 13.74 9.80
CA LYS A 267 8.55 13.13 9.69
C LYS A 267 8.41 11.74 9.10
N PHE A 268 8.74 11.60 7.83
CA PHE A 268 8.72 10.33 7.13
C PHE A 268 9.72 9.34 7.72
N CYS A 269 9.32 8.09 7.81
CA CYS A 269 10.15 6.98 8.30
C CYS A 269 10.81 6.21 7.18
N ASP A 270 10.31 6.37 5.95
CA ASP A 270 10.87 5.77 4.74
C ASP A 270 10.84 6.77 3.58
N GLY A 271 11.65 6.53 2.56
CA GLY A 271 11.78 7.38 1.38
C GLY A 271 10.98 6.86 0.19
N GLY A 272 11.42 7.21 -1.00
CA GLY A 272 10.73 6.93 -2.26
C GLY A 272 9.86 8.11 -2.68
N MET A 273 8.71 7.86 -3.29
CA MET A 273 7.71 8.89 -3.55
C MET A 273 6.93 9.17 -2.26
N MET A 274 7.23 10.27 -1.61
CA MET A 274 6.52 10.74 -0.42
C MET A 274 5.37 11.66 -0.84
N THR A 275 4.16 11.34 -0.42
CA THR A 275 2.94 12.09 -0.76
C THR A 275 2.14 12.39 0.50
N VAL A 276 1.68 13.62 0.64
CA VAL A 276 0.76 14.05 1.70
C VAL A 276 -0.39 14.81 1.07
N GLU A 277 -1.61 14.45 1.41
CA GLU A 277 -2.81 15.17 1.06
C GLU A 277 -3.43 15.81 2.32
N VAL A 278 -3.85 17.06 2.17
CA VAL A 278 -4.45 17.87 3.23
C VAL A 278 -5.76 18.45 2.73
N ALA A 279 -6.81 18.38 3.52
CA ALA A 279 -8.07 19.05 3.20
C ALA A 279 -7.89 20.58 3.25
N GLY A 280 -8.42 21.26 2.24
CA GLY A 280 -8.34 22.71 2.10
C GLY A 280 -6.98 23.20 1.61
N ASN A 281 -6.77 24.50 1.76
CA ASN A 281 -5.54 25.15 1.33
C ASN A 281 -4.47 25.03 2.40
N ALA A 282 -3.31 24.55 2.01
CA ALA A 282 -2.14 24.47 2.88
C ALA A 282 -0.86 24.90 2.13
N ARG A 283 0.18 25.28 2.87
CA ARG A 283 1.47 25.71 2.33
C ARG A 283 2.59 24.95 3.03
N THR A 284 3.76 24.90 2.39
CA THR A 284 4.95 24.33 3.01
C THR A 284 6.12 25.31 3.00
N THR A 285 6.91 25.26 4.06
CA THR A 285 8.22 25.92 4.14
C THR A 285 9.39 24.96 3.86
N SER A 286 9.09 23.68 3.67
CA SER A 286 10.10 22.67 3.36
C SER A 286 10.50 22.76 1.88
N LYS A 287 11.82 22.79 1.62
CA LYS A 287 12.36 22.96 0.27
C LYS A 287 12.21 21.69 -0.58
N GLY A 288 11.99 21.88 -1.89
CA GLY A 288 11.99 20.81 -2.89
C GLY A 288 10.74 19.93 -2.87
N TRP A 289 9.67 20.33 -2.20
CA TRP A 289 8.37 19.72 -2.29
C TRP A 289 7.55 20.37 -3.39
N GLU A 290 7.01 19.56 -4.27
CA GLU A 290 5.99 19.99 -5.22
C GLU A 290 4.68 20.19 -4.47
N THR A 291 3.97 21.25 -4.81
CA THR A 291 2.68 21.60 -4.21
C THR A 291 1.65 21.78 -5.30
N THR A 292 0.61 20.99 -5.28
CA THR A 292 -0.53 21.08 -6.21
C THR A 292 -1.78 21.41 -5.43
N GLN A 293 -2.44 22.52 -5.82
CA GLN A 293 -3.75 22.89 -5.30
C GLN A 293 -4.82 22.26 -6.19
N GLN A 294 -5.73 21.53 -5.59
CA GLN A 294 -6.91 20.96 -6.23
C GLN A 294 -8.15 21.46 -5.50
N GLU A 295 -9.33 21.25 -6.08
CA GLU A 295 -10.57 21.66 -5.42
C GLU A 295 -10.71 20.99 -4.05
N GLY A 296 -10.75 21.80 -3.00
CA GLY A 296 -10.92 21.36 -1.62
C GLY A 296 -9.71 20.69 -0.97
N LYS A 297 -8.55 20.59 -1.64
CA LYS A 297 -7.36 19.93 -1.08
C LYS A 297 -6.04 20.46 -1.61
N THR A 298 -4.98 20.22 -0.83
CA THR A 298 -3.58 20.48 -1.20
C THR A 298 -2.79 19.18 -1.17
N LEU A 299 -2.06 18.92 -2.24
CA LEU A 299 -1.19 17.77 -2.39
C LEU A 299 0.28 18.20 -2.37
N PHE A 300 1.07 17.55 -1.53
CA PHE A 300 2.53 17.73 -1.46
C PHE A 300 3.20 16.44 -1.89
N ARG A 301 4.18 16.53 -2.81
CA ARG A 301 4.94 15.39 -3.33
C ARG A 301 6.43 15.66 -3.32
N LYS A 302 7.21 14.63 -3.02
CA LYS A 302 8.66 14.63 -3.20
C LYS A 302 9.19 13.22 -3.36
N TYR A 303 10.09 13.04 -4.32
CA TYR A 303 10.85 11.81 -4.45
C TYR A 303 12.24 11.97 -3.80
N GLY A 304 12.66 11.00 -2.99
CA GLY A 304 13.97 11.02 -2.36
C GLY A 304 14.09 10.21 -1.08
N LYS A 305 15.09 10.52 -0.28
CA LYS A 305 15.26 9.93 1.06
C LYS A 305 14.20 10.43 2.02
N ALA A 306 13.93 9.64 3.07
CA ALA A 306 13.05 10.04 4.16
C ALA A 306 13.47 11.41 4.74
N GLU A 307 12.51 12.32 4.86
CA GLU A 307 12.74 13.66 5.39
C GLU A 307 11.54 14.21 6.16
N THR A 308 11.59 15.46 6.55
CA THR A 308 10.52 16.13 7.29
C THR A 308 9.83 17.16 6.41
N LEU A 309 8.51 17.05 6.28
CA LEU A 309 7.63 18.06 5.70
C LEU A 309 6.99 18.88 6.82
N LYS A 310 7.06 20.20 6.71
CA LYS A 310 6.33 21.14 7.57
C LYS A 310 5.28 21.87 6.75
N ILE A 311 4.04 21.80 7.19
CA ILE A 311 2.90 22.43 6.53
C ILE A 311 2.21 23.39 7.49
N THR A 312 1.65 24.45 6.91
CA THR A 312 0.82 25.45 7.60
C THR A 312 -0.49 25.64 6.86
N LYS A 313 -1.50 26.09 7.60
CA LYS A 313 -2.79 26.53 7.01
C LYS A 313 -2.59 27.77 6.16
#